data_5ec70be774ae01b9ff31ee1f1b941618
#
_entry.id   5ec70be774ae01b9ff31ee1f1b941618
#
_cell.length_a   1.000
_cell.length_b   1.000
_cell.length_c   1.000
_cell.angle_alpha   90.00
_cell.angle_beta   90.00
_cell.angle_gamma   90.00
#
_symmetry.space_group_name_H-M   'P 1'
#
loop_
_entity.id
_entity.type
_entity.pdbx_description
1 polymer ?
#
loop_
_entity_poly.entity_id
_entity_poly.type
_entity_poly.pdbx_seq_one_letter_code
_entity_poly.pdbx_strand_id
1 'polypeptide(L)'
;LTVKDGEIHAIMGPNGSGKSTLSAVLTGNPLYTVTDGEALFNGKNLLEMSPEDRSHAGLFLSFQYPVEIPGVSMTNFMRAAINAKREYQGKAPLNAADFLKLMREKRKLVDLDSKLSNRSVNEGF
;
A
#
# COMPACT_ATOMS: atom_id res chain seq x y z
N LEU A 1 -12.60 -6.13 -16.20
CA LEU A 1 -11.39 -5.31 -16.36
C LEU A 1 -10.17 -6.20 -16.19
N THR A 2 -9.24 -6.13 -17.15
CA THR A 2 -7.95 -6.83 -17.06
C THR A 2 -6.84 -5.79 -17.21
N VAL A 3 -5.88 -5.80 -16.27
CA VAL A 3 -4.69 -4.94 -16.31
C VAL A 3 -3.47 -5.83 -16.36
N LYS A 4 -2.62 -5.67 -17.35
CA LYS A 4 -1.39 -6.46 -17.53
C LYS A 4 -0.20 -5.73 -16.88
N ASP A 5 0.88 -6.47 -16.67
CA ASP A 5 2.12 -5.90 -16.16
C ASP A 5 2.61 -4.75 -17.05
N GLY A 6 2.99 -3.62 -16.41
CA GLY A 6 3.45 -2.42 -17.10
C GLY A 6 2.35 -1.53 -17.69
N GLU A 7 1.09 -1.92 -17.63
CA GLU A 7 -0.02 -1.09 -18.09
C GLU A 7 -0.46 -0.09 -17.01
N ILE A 8 -0.92 1.09 -17.48
CA ILE A 8 -1.56 2.11 -16.66
C ILE A 8 -2.99 2.30 -17.16
N HIS A 9 -3.96 2.03 -16.28
CA HIS A 9 -5.37 2.18 -16.59
C HIS A 9 -5.99 3.34 -15.79
N ALA A 10 -6.67 4.25 -16.48
CA ALA A 10 -7.47 5.31 -15.88
C ALA A 10 -8.93 4.89 -15.80
N ILE A 11 -9.50 4.90 -14.60
CA ILE A 11 -10.93 4.63 -14.37
C ILE A 11 -11.64 5.97 -14.18
N MET A 12 -12.50 6.31 -15.13
CA MET A 12 -13.23 7.57 -15.15
C MET A 12 -14.73 7.35 -15.07
N GLY A 13 -15.44 8.33 -14.54
CA GLY A 13 -16.90 8.31 -14.44
C GLY A 13 -17.41 9.42 -13.50
N PRO A 14 -18.71 9.69 -13.51
CA PRO A 14 -19.32 10.69 -12.63
C PRO A 14 -19.19 10.32 -11.15
N ASN A 15 -19.49 11.28 -10.28
CA ASN A 15 -19.56 11.01 -8.84
C ASN A 15 -20.64 9.95 -8.56
N GLY A 16 -20.35 9.01 -7.66
CA GLY A 16 -21.22 7.90 -7.34
C GLY A 16 -21.15 6.70 -8.29
N SER A 17 -20.29 6.71 -9.33
CA SER A 17 -20.15 5.59 -10.26
C SER A 17 -19.35 4.39 -9.70
N GLY A 18 -18.89 4.44 -8.46
CA GLY A 18 -18.21 3.32 -7.81
C GLY A 18 -16.67 3.30 -7.95
N LYS A 19 -16.04 4.34 -8.49
CA LYS A 19 -14.57 4.40 -8.64
C LYS A 19 -13.80 4.14 -7.35
N SER A 20 -14.15 4.87 -6.30
CA SER A 20 -13.53 4.72 -4.97
C SER A 20 -13.95 3.43 -4.28
N THR A 21 -15.17 2.96 -4.53
CA THR A 21 -15.67 1.68 -4.05
C THR A 21 -14.84 0.53 -4.62
N LEU A 22 -14.53 0.56 -5.90
CA LEU A 22 -13.67 -0.44 -6.53
C LEU A 22 -12.31 -0.52 -5.85
N SER A 23 -11.65 0.62 -5.61
CA SER A 23 -10.35 0.66 -4.91
C SER A 23 -10.45 0.09 -3.49
N ALA A 24 -11.50 0.46 -2.77
CA ALA A 24 -11.74 -0.02 -1.40
C ALA A 24 -11.99 -1.54 -1.37
N VAL A 25 -12.80 -2.06 -2.29
CA VAL A 25 -13.07 -3.50 -2.40
C VAL A 25 -11.80 -4.28 -2.74
N LEU A 26 -11.02 -3.82 -3.72
CA LEU A 26 -9.78 -4.49 -4.10
C LEU A 26 -8.76 -4.54 -2.96
N THR A 27 -8.71 -3.52 -2.11
CA THR A 27 -7.82 -3.49 -0.95
C THR A 27 -8.38 -4.16 0.31
N GLY A 28 -9.62 -4.68 0.24
CA GLY A 28 -10.21 -5.46 1.33
C GLY A 28 -10.83 -4.62 2.45
N ASN A 29 -11.33 -3.42 2.13
CA ASN A 29 -12.02 -2.60 3.13
C ASN A 29 -13.26 -3.34 3.68
N PRO A 30 -13.34 -3.60 4.99
CA PRO A 30 -14.40 -4.41 5.60
C PRO A 30 -15.79 -3.77 5.55
N LEU A 31 -15.90 -2.50 5.18
CA LEU A 31 -17.19 -1.83 5.00
C LEU A 31 -17.95 -2.32 3.75
N TYR A 32 -17.29 -3.05 2.86
CA TYR A 32 -17.89 -3.55 1.64
C TYR A 32 -17.92 -5.07 1.60
N THR A 33 -19.06 -5.62 1.23
CA THR A 33 -19.24 -7.05 0.99
C THR A 33 -19.44 -7.28 -0.50
N VAL A 34 -18.61 -8.13 -1.10
CA VAL A 34 -18.77 -8.54 -2.50
C VAL A 34 -19.81 -9.65 -2.55
N THR A 35 -20.88 -9.41 -3.29
CA THR A 35 -22.00 -10.36 -3.40
C THR A 35 -21.88 -11.28 -4.61
N ASP A 36 -21.14 -10.86 -5.63
CA ASP A 36 -20.93 -11.61 -6.87
C ASP A 36 -19.67 -11.15 -7.59
N GLY A 37 -19.11 -12.02 -8.43
CA GLY A 37 -17.92 -11.73 -9.23
C GLY A 37 -16.62 -12.26 -8.63
N GLU A 38 -15.52 -12.00 -9.33
CA GLU A 38 -14.19 -12.41 -8.92
C GLU A 38 -13.19 -11.25 -9.05
N ALA A 39 -12.13 -11.30 -8.26
CA ALA A 39 -11.01 -10.37 -8.35
C ALA A 39 -9.70 -11.16 -8.22
N LEU A 40 -8.94 -11.25 -9.32
CA LEU A 40 -7.67 -11.98 -9.35
C LEU A 40 -6.49 -11.02 -9.35
N PHE A 41 -5.48 -11.31 -8.54
CA PHE A 41 -4.20 -10.62 -8.53
C PHE A 41 -3.07 -11.64 -8.62
N ASN A 42 -2.34 -11.61 -9.72
CA ASN A 42 -1.29 -12.60 -10.02
C ASN A 42 -1.80 -14.06 -9.88
N GLY A 43 -3.01 -14.32 -10.36
CA GLY A 43 -3.65 -15.64 -10.32
C GLY A 43 -4.24 -16.05 -8.97
N LYS A 44 -4.16 -15.19 -7.94
CA LYS A 44 -4.75 -15.44 -6.62
C LYS A 44 -6.05 -14.67 -6.46
N ASN A 45 -7.06 -15.31 -5.86
CA ASN A 45 -8.34 -14.66 -5.59
C ASN A 45 -8.20 -13.66 -4.43
N LEU A 46 -8.30 -12.37 -4.72
CA LEU A 46 -8.23 -11.31 -3.70
C LEU A 46 -9.36 -11.40 -2.68
N LEU A 47 -10.53 -11.89 -3.07
CA LEU A 47 -11.70 -11.93 -2.20
C LEU A 47 -11.53 -12.91 -1.03
N GLU A 48 -10.63 -13.89 -1.16
CA GLU A 48 -10.26 -14.86 -0.13
C GLU A 48 -9.08 -14.40 0.74
N MET A 49 -8.45 -13.27 0.39
CA MET A 49 -7.28 -12.77 1.09
C MET A 49 -7.65 -11.68 2.10
N SER A 50 -7.00 -11.69 3.26
CA SER A 50 -7.06 -10.57 4.19
C SER A 50 -6.46 -9.29 3.58
N PRO A 51 -6.81 -8.09 4.06
CA PRO A 51 -6.17 -6.84 3.61
C PRO A 51 -4.64 -6.87 3.75
N GLU A 52 -4.14 -7.49 4.82
CA GLU A 52 -2.72 -7.67 5.10
C GLU A 52 -2.06 -8.54 4.03
N ASP A 53 -2.68 -9.67 3.69
CA ASP A 53 -2.16 -10.59 2.67
C ASP A 53 -2.15 -9.95 1.29
N ARG A 54 -3.17 -9.16 0.94
CA ARG A 54 -3.20 -8.38 -0.31
C ARG A 54 -2.04 -7.39 -0.37
N SER A 55 -1.78 -6.69 0.73
CA SER A 55 -0.66 -5.76 0.85
C SER A 55 0.69 -6.49 0.73
N HIS A 56 0.86 -7.62 1.39
CA HIS A 56 2.05 -8.45 1.30
C HIS A 56 2.28 -9.01 -0.11
N ALA A 57 1.21 -9.37 -0.81
CA ALA A 57 1.28 -9.80 -2.20
C ALA A 57 1.72 -8.70 -3.16
N GLY A 58 1.63 -7.44 -2.74
CA GLY A 58 2.10 -6.27 -3.49
C GLY A 58 1.02 -5.29 -3.94
N LEU A 59 -0.23 -5.52 -3.56
CA LEU A 59 -1.29 -4.55 -3.81
C LEU A 59 -1.09 -3.33 -2.92
N PHE A 60 -1.11 -2.14 -3.52
CA PHE A 60 -0.91 -0.87 -2.81
C PHE A 60 -2.03 0.12 -3.17
N LEU A 61 -2.52 0.84 -2.17
CA LEU A 61 -3.48 1.92 -2.35
C LEU A 61 -2.86 3.25 -1.89
N SER A 62 -2.88 4.24 -2.78
CA SER A 62 -2.66 5.64 -2.39
C SER A 62 -3.99 6.24 -1.98
N PHE A 63 -4.13 6.56 -0.70
CA PHE A 63 -5.38 7.12 -0.16
C PHE A 63 -5.59 8.55 -0.65
N GLN A 64 -6.82 8.90 -0.96
CA GLN A 64 -7.21 10.27 -1.33
C GLN A 64 -7.01 11.23 -0.15
N TYR A 65 -7.32 10.76 1.06
CA TYR A 65 -7.09 11.47 2.32
C TYR A 65 -6.20 10.61 3.20
N PRO A 66 -4.90 10.94 3.30
CA PRO A 66 -3.97 10.20 4.16
C PRO A 66 -4.40 10.29 5.62
N VAL A 67 -4.44 9.14 6.29
CA VAL A 67 -4.74 9.09 7.73
C VAL A 67 -3.46 9.31 8.51
N GLU A 68 -3.49 10.27 9.45
CA GLU A 68 -2.39 10.50 10.36
C GLU A 68 -2.28 9.39 11.40
N ILE A 69 -1.06 8.97 11.71
CA ILE A 69 -0.77 8.02 12.80
C ILE A 69 0.09 8.75 13.85
N PRO A 70 -0.55 9.39 14.83
CA PRO A 70 0.17 10.17 15.85
C PRO A 70 1.19 9.33 16.62
N GLY A 71 2.37 9.88 16.83
CA GLY A 71 3.43 9.22 17.60
C GLY A 71 4.20 8.13 16.87
N VAL A 72 3.82 7.77 15.64
CA VAL A 72 4.55 6.81 14.80
C VAL A 72 5.30 7.56 13.72
N SER A 73 6.62 7.63 13.82
CA SER A 73 7.44 8.27 12.78
C SER A 73 7.36 7.51 11.45
N MET A 74 7.48 8.24 10.34
CA MET A 74 7.53 7.66 8.99
C MET A 74 8.62 6.58 8.89
N THR A 75 9.78 6.81 9.50
CA THR A 75 10.90 5.86 9.54
C THR A 75 10.50 4.54 10.21
N ASN A 76 9.86 4.61 11.39
CA ASN A 76 9.43 3.41 12.12
C ASN A 76 8.32 2.67 11.38
N PHE A 77 7.36 3.39 10.85
CA PHE A 77 6.28 2.82 10.03
C PHE A 77 6.82 2.07 8.82
N MET A 78 7.69 2.71 8.03
CA MET A 78 8.28 2.10 6.84
C MET A 78 9.15 0.88 7.17
N ARG A 79 9.90 0.94 8.28
CA ARG A 79 10.69 -0.21 8.73
C ARG A 79 9.82 -1.40 9.10
N ALA A 80 8.75 -1.18 9.83
CA ALA A 80 7.79 -2.22 10.19
C ALA A 80 7.15 -2.84 8.94
N ALA A 81 6.63 -2.00 8.02
CA ALA A 81 5.98 -2.44 6.80
C ALA A 81 6.92 -3.24 5.87
N ILE A 82 8.16 -2.78 5.67
CA ILE A 82 9.14 -3.47 4.84
C ILE A 82 9.52 -4.82 5.46
N ASN A 83 9.74 -4.88 6.77
CA ASN A 83 10.12 -6.12 7.43
C ASN A 83 8.98 -7.13 7.45
N ALA A 84 7.74 -6.70 7.68
CA ALA A 84 6.57 -7.58 7.57
C ALA A 84 6.43 -8.19 6.17
N LYS A 85 6.61 -7.37 5.11
CA LYS A 85 6.60 -7.87 3.73
C LYS A 85 7.74 -8.85 3.46
N ARG A 86 8.93 -8.59 3.98
CA ARG A 86 10.09 -9.49 3.82
C ARG A 86 9.86 -10.83 4.52
N GLU A 87 9.31 -10.80 5.73
CA GLU A 87 8.95 -11.99 6.49
C GLU A 87 7.92 -12.84 5.74
N TYR A 88 6.87 -12.22 5.21
CA TYR A 88 5.91 -12.91 4.33
C TYR A 88 6.56 -13.58 3.11
N GLN A 89 7.62 -12.97 2.57
CA GLN A 89 8.40 -13.53 1.47
C GLN A 89 9.47 -14.56 1.91
N GLY A 90 9.53 -14.93 3.18
CA GLY A 90 10.54 -15.83 3.72
C GLY A 90 11.96 -15.23 3.77
N LYS A 91 12.10 -13.89 3.74
CA LYS A 91 13.36 -13.16 3.77
C LYS A 91 13.63 -12.63 5.17
N ALA A 92 14.89 -12.63 5.60
CA ALA A 92 15.28 -12.02 6.86
C ALA A 92 14.96 -10.52 6.90
N PRO A 93 14.56 -9.97 8.07
CA PRO A 93 14.35 -8.55 8.23
C PRO A 93 15.62 -7.74 7.94
N LEU A 94 15.48 -6.52 7.48
CA LEU A 94 16.59 -5.60 7.28
C LEU A 94 17.13 -5.14 8.63
N ASN A 95 18.44 -5.14 8.79
CA ASN A 95 19.09 -4.44 9.89
C ASN A 95 18.93 -2.91 9.72
N ALA A 96 19.30 -2.15 10.75
CA ALA A 96 19.12 -0.70 10.75
C ALA A 96 19.92 0.01 9.64
N ALA A 97 21.14 -0.44 9.35
CA ALA A 97 22.02 0.18 8.34
C ALA A 97 21.47 -0.04 6.92
N ASP A 98 21.11 -1.27 6.59
CA ASP A 98 20.55 -1.61 5.28
C ASP A 98 19.19 -0.93 5.05
N PHE A 99 18.36 -0.87 6.09
CA PHE A 99 17.11 -0.13 6.02
C PHE A 99 17.32 1.36 5.74
N LEU A 100 18.24 2.03 6.45
CA LEU A 100 18.53 3.44 6.23
C LEU A 100 19.12 3.71 4.84
N LYS A 101 19.94 2.78 4.31
CA LYS A 101 20.45 2.86 2.94
C LYS A 101 19.29 2.79 1.94
N LEU A 102 18.42 1.80 2.07
CA LEU A 102 17.21 1.65 1.24
C LEU A 102 16.32 2.89 1.28
N MET A 103 16.07 3.43 2.47
CA MET A 103 15.26 4.65 2.65
C MET A 103 15.88 5.86 1.92
N ARG A 104 17.19 6.04 1.99
CA ARG A 104 17.87 7.12 1.28
C ARG A 104 17.71 7.00 -0.23
N GLU A 105 17.88 5.79 -0.77
CA GLU A 105 17.73 5.52 -2.20
C GLU A 105 16.30 5.79 -2.69
N LYS A 106 15.31 5.25 -1.98
CA LYS A 106 13.89 5.40 -2.36
C LYS A 106 13.41 6.84 -2.22
N ARG A 107 13.85 7.54 -1.18
CA ARG A 107 13.53 8.94 -0.97
C ARG A 107 14.00 9.85 -2.09
N LYS A 108 15.20 9.59 -2.64
CA LYS A 108 15.72 10.33 -3.81
C LYS A 108 14.85 10.13 -5.05
N LEU A 109 14.28 8.94 -5.23
CA LEU A 109 13.42 8.65 -6.39
C LEU A 109 12.12 9.47 -6.39
N VAL A 110 11.62 9.83 -5.22
CA VAL A 110 10.36 10.57 -5.05
C VAL A 110 10.57 12.01 -4.59
N ASP A 111 11.84 12.48 -4.58
CA ASP A 111 12.24 13.83 -4.16
C ASP A 111 11.68 14.22 -2.77
N LEU A 112 11.67 13.26 -1.84
CA LEU A 112 11.14 13.47 -0.49
C LEU A 112 12.19 14.10 0.44
N ASP A 113 11.87 15.24 1.06
CA ASP A 113 12.74 15.90 2.04
C ASP A 113 13.07 14.99 3.22
N SER A 114 14.34 14.98 3.62
CA SER A 114 14.82 14.20 4.76
C SER A 114 14.13 14.54 6.08
N LYS A 115 13.72 15.78 6.25
CA LYS A 115 13.02 16.27 7.45
C LYS A 115 11.68 15.56 7.68
N LEU A 116 11.02 15.11 6.62
CA LEU A 116 9.74 14.40 6.70
C LEU A 116 9.87 12.98 7.26
N SER A 117 11.06 12.38 7.21
CA SER A 117 11.29 11.01 7.68
C SER A 117 11.12 10.84 9.20
N ASN A 118 11.28 11.90 9.97
CA ASN A 118 11.19 11.87 11.43
C ASN A 118 9.84 12.38 11.97
N ARG A 119 8.97 12.90 11.10
CA ARG A 119 7.61 13.28 11.48
C ARG A 119 6.73 12.06 11.67
N SER A 120 5.63 12.22 12.37
CA SER A 120 4.57 11.24 12.42
C SER A 120 4.03 10.97 11.01
N VAL A 121 3.54 9.75 10.78
CA VAL A 121 2.98 9.39 9.47
C VAL A 121 1.84 10.32 9.13
N ASN A 122 1.94 10.97 7.96
CA ASN A 122 0.97 11.92 7.41
C ASN A 122 0.70 13.17 8.26
N GLU A 123 1.55 13.49 9.23
CA GLU A 123 1.46 14.73 9.99
C GLU A 123 1.64 15.95 9.09
N GLY A 124 0.63 16.82 9.07
CA GLY A 124 0.64 18.06 8.30
C GLY A 124 0.25 17.93 6.82
N PHE A 125 -0.45 16.87 6.45
CA PHE A 125 -1.06 16.68 5.14
C PHE A 125 -2.56 16.89 5.19
#